data_9c2cb9f835dc7f82d6ec9f9717e0241a
#
_entry.id   9c2cb9f835dc7f82d6ec9f9717e0241a
#
_cell.length_a   1.000
_cell.length_b   1.000
_cell.length_c   1.000
_cell.angle_alpha   90.00
_cell.angle_beta   90.00
_cell.angle_gamma   90.00
#
_symmetry.space_group_name_H-M   'P 1'
#
loop_
_entity.id
_entity.type
_entity.pdbx_description
1 polymer ?
#
loop_
_entity_poly.entity_id
_entity_poly.type
_entity_poly.pdbx_seq_one_letter_code
_entity_poly.pdbx_strand_id
1 'polypeptide(L)'
;MILEELKTLLRRLALEKVPGVEELVDSFMRSGLSYEVLGNGWCGEHIYMFRGGRGAKKLLLGLVDPDEPIGALALQVLATHVFDLEPSLLDRYTWYIIPIADPCSAKLNENWFRNPYNLKLYILERFKLKVVDWKLPGLCNSYVFDEPTPEALAVKRAVDRAVPDLVAPLHNNDFSGLYFFLSKSIPGLIRDLKSFAYELGIPVHRGEPEASYLKVFEEGFYHEPTLCDEYRRCVEYSPDPEACIEGLGETVYGYARSVNSSVLDSM
;
A
#
# COMPACT_ATOMS: atom_id res chain seq x y z
N MET A 1 -14.66 -10.41 20.05
CA MET A 1 -15.68 -9.32 20.03
C MET A 1 -15.52 -8.46 18.79
N ILE A 2 -14.46 -7.66 18.64
CA ILE A 2 -14.25 -6.78 17.45
C ILE A 2 -14.32 -7.51 16.12
N LEU A 3 -13.71 -8.69 15.98
CA LEU A 3 -13.71 -9.44 14.73
C LEU A 3 -15.13 -9.85 14.27
N GLU A 4 -16.00 -10.26 15.19
CA GLU A 4 -17.39 -10.62 14.87
C GLU A 4 -18.24 -9.38 14.54
N GLU A 5 -17.96 -8.25 15.17
CA GLU A 5 -18.58 -6.97 14.83
C GLU A 5 -18.15 -6.51 13.45
N LEU A 6 -16.84 -6.62 13.11
CA LEU A 6 -16.32 -6.34 11.77
C LEU A 6 -16.90 -7.27 10.69
N LYS A 7 -16.97 -8.58 10.95
CA LYS A 7 -17.61 -9.53 10.02
C LYS A 7 -19.09 -9.16 9.79
N THR A 8 -19.80 -8.76 10.85
CA THR A 8 -21.20 -8.32 10.77
C THR A 8 -21.31 -7.02 9.97
N LEU A 9 -20.41 -6.05 10.21
CA LEU A 9 -20.34 -4.81 9.48
C LEU A 9 -20.07 -5.05 7.99
N LEU A 10 -19.04 -5.85 7.64
CA LEU A 10 -18.69 -6.15 6.27
C LEU A 10 -19.83 -6.84 5.50
N ARG A 11 -20.58 -7.73 6.16
CA ARG A 11 -21.81 -8.33 5.57
C ARG A 11 -22.91 -7.30 5.33
N ARG A 12 -23.04 -6.28 6.18
CA ARG A 12 -24.03 -5.20 6.01
C ARG A 12 -23.65 -4.20 4.93
N LEU A 13 -22.34 -3.94 4.78
CA LEU A 13 -21.84 -3.02 3.76
C LEU A 13 -22.11 -3.54 2.34
N ALA A 14 -22.34 -4.87 2.18
CA ALA A 14 -22.73 -5.53 0.93
C ALA A 14 -22.06 -4.85 -0.27
N LEU A 15 -20.72 -4.98 -0.36
CA LEU A 15 -19.92 -4.26 -1.37
C LEU A 15 -20.28 -4.76 -2.78
N GLU A 16 -21.38 -4.26 -3.31
CA GLU A 16 -21.86 -4.59 -4.66
C GLU A 16 -21.04 -3.86 -5.73
N LYS A 17 -20.42 -2.76 -5.36
CA LYS A 17 -19.55 -1.94 -6.22
C LYS A 17 -18.35 -1.43 -5.44
N VAL A 18 -17.27 -1.12 -6.15
CA VAL A 18 -16.17 -0.30 -5.62
C VAL A 18 -16.55 1.17 -5.80
N PRO A 19 -16.48 2.01 -4.76
CA PRO A 19 -16.70 3.44 -4.90
C PRO A 19 -15.72 4.08 -5.87
N GLY A 20 -16.15 5.11 -6.58
CA GLY A 20 -15.25 5.93 -7.39
C GLY A 20 -14.34 6.81 -6.52
N VAL A 21 -13.35 7.45 -7.16
CA VAL A 21 -12.36 8.31 -6.50
C VAL A 21 -13.02 9.40 -5.65
N GLU A 22 -14.01 10.10 -6.19
CA GLU A 22 -14.73 11.16 -5.48
C GLU A 22 -15.53 10.61 -4.29
N GLU A 23 -16.25 9.50 -4.47
CA GLU A 23 -17.02 8.85 -3.40
C GLU A 23 -16.10 8.41 -2.24
N LEU A 24 -14.91 7.88 -2.55
CA LEU A 24 -13.90 7.50 -1.56
C LEU A 24 -13.39 8.73 -0.81
N VAL A 25 -12.93 9.77 -1.51
CA VAL A 25 -12.45 11.00 -0.90
C VAL A 25 -13.51 11.63 -0.01
N ASP A 26 -14.74 11.73 -0.47
CA ASP A 26 -15.87 12.26 0.30
C ASP A 26 -16.13 11.48 1.59
N SER A 27 -15.97 10.16 1.56
CA SER A 27 -16.14 9.34 2.75
C SER A 27 -15.07 9.64 3.82
N PHE A 28 -13.82 9.84 3.37
CA PHE A 28 -12.73 10.24 4.25
C PHE A 28 -12.89 11.67 4.79
N MET A 29 -13.37 12.62 3.96
CA MET A 29 -13.67 13.98 4.43
C MET A 29 -14.71 14.00 5.56
N ARG A 30 -15.64 13.02 5.56
CA ARG A 30 -16.66 12.87 6.61
C ARG A 30 -16.22 12.06 7.82
N SER A 31 -15.03 11.44 7.81
CA SER A 31 -14.55 10.57 8.89
C SER A 31 -14.12 11.29 10.17
N GLY A 32 -14.05 12.64 10.15
CA GLY A 32 -13.56 13.42 11.28
C GLY A 32 -12.01 13.48 11.40
N LEU A 33 -11.28 12.80 10.53
CA LEU A 33 -9.82 12.91 10.46
C LEU A 33 -9.43 14.28 9.88
N SER A 34 -8.33 14.85 10.37
CA SER A 34 -7.72 16.01 9.70
C SER A 34 -7.05 15.57 8.40
N TYR A 35 -6.93 16.47 7.42
CA TYR A 35 -6.29 16.15 6.16
C TYR A 35 -5.44 17.29 5.62
N GLU A 36 -4.56 16.93 4.70
CA GLU A 36 -3.78 17.84 3.89
C GLU A 36 -3.63 17.31 2.46
N VAL A 37 -3.35 18.21 1.52
CA VAL A 37 -3.02 17.87 0.13
C VAL A 37 -1.51 17.70 0.03
N LEU A 38 -1.06 16.50 -0.33
CA LEU A 38 0.36 16.19 -0.53
C LEU A 38 0.89 16.69 -1.88
N GLY A 39 0.02 16.76 -2.86
CA GLY A 39 0.33 17.16 -4.23
C GLY A 39 -0.82 16.80 -5.17
N ASN A 40 -0.54 16.88 -6.46
CA ASN A 40 -1.47 16.49 -7.50
C ASN A 40 -0.89 15.33 -8.30
N GLY A 41 -1.75 14.42 -8.73
CA GLY A 41 -1.42 13.42 -9.72
C GLY A 41 -1.20 14.02 -11.11
N TRP A 42 -0.74 13.20 -12.05
CA TRP A 42 -0.40 13.63 -13.41
C TRP A 42 -1.54 14.31 -14.18
N CYS A 43 -2.79 14.05 -13.82
CA CYS A 43 -3.98 14.67 -14.42
C CYS A 43 -4.49 15.91 -13.66
N GLY A 44 -3.83 16.29 -12.54
CA GLY A 44 -4.23 17.41 -11.70
C GLY A 44 -5.11 17.06 -10.49
N GLU A 45 -5.52 15.79 -10.32
CA GLU A 45 -6.29 15.33 -9.15
C GLU A 45 -5.46 15.45 -7.88
N HIS A 46 -6.09 15.87 -6.78
CA HIS A 46 -5.42 15.98 -5.48
C HIS A 46 -5.13 14.62 -4.85
N ILE A 47 -3.94 14.49 -4.27
CA ILE A 47 -3.55 13.36 -3.43
C ILE A 47 -3.62 13.81 -1.98
N TYR A 48 -4.56 13.21 -1.23
CA TYR A 48 -4.84 13.55 0.15
C TYR A 48 -4.15 12.62 1.13
N MET A 49 -3.65 13.18 2.23
CA MET A 49 -3.26 12.42 3.41
C MET A 49 -4.16 12.81 4.58
N PHE A 50 -4.82 11.82 5.16
CA PHE A 50 -5.66 11.96 6.34
C PHE A 50 -4.86 11.58 7.59
N ARG A 51 -5.15 12.27 8.70
CA ARG A 51 -4.44 12.05 9.96
C ARG A 51 -5.38 12.03 11.14
N GLY A 52 -5.17 11.07 12.07
CA GLY A 52 -5.86 11.01 13.35
C GLY A 52 -5.05 10.30 14.42
N GLY A 53 -5.44 10.50 15.68
CA GLY A 53 -4.84 9.82 16.81
C GLY A 53 -3.48 10.37 17.26
N ARG A 54 -2.84 9.62 18.19
CA ARG A 54 -1.56 9.97 18.83
C ARG A 54 -0.76 8.70 19.16
N GLY A 55 0.56 8.81 19.31
CA GLY A 55 1.44 7.69 19.65
C GLY A 55 2.23 7.18 18.44
N ALA A 56 2.52 5.88 18.41
CA ALA A 56 3.33 5.28 17.35
C ALA A 56 2.70 5.49 15.97
N LYS A 57 3.52 5.90 14.99
CA LYS A 57 3.08 6.42 13.70
C LYS A 57 2.91 5.30 12.68
N LYS A 58 1.76 5.22 12.04
CA LYS A 58 1.41 4.26 11.01
C LYS A 58 1.06 5.00 9.73
N LEU A 59 1.74 4.71 8.63
CA LEU A 59 1.41 5.22 7.31
C LEU A 59 0.82 4.08 6.47
N LEU A 60 -0.43 4.25 6.05
CA LEU A 60 -1.16 3.29 5.25
C LEU A 60 -1.49 3.89 3.89
N LEU A 61 -1.26 3.12 2.82
CA LEU A 61 -1.48 3.55 1.45
C LEU A 61 -2.48 2.61 0.76
N GLY A 62 -3.48 3.17 0.10
CA GLY A 62 -4.41 2.44 -0.76
C GLY A 62 -4.31 2.92 -2.21
N LEU A 63 -4.80 2.11 -3.14
CA LEU A 63 -4.74 2.38 -4.59
C LEU A 63 -3.35 2.88 -5.01
N VAL A 64 -2.31 2.21 -4.52
CA VAL A 64 -0.93 2.39 -4.99
C VAL A 64 -0.77 1.80 -6.39
N ASP A 65 -1.41 0.66 -6.64
CA ASP A 65 -1.78 0.18 -7.96
C ASP A 65 -3.24 0.57 -8.22
N PRO A 66 -3.52 1.32 -9.28
CA PRO A 66 -4.82 1.96 -9.49
C PRO A 66 -5.95 0.98 -9.87
N ASP A 67 -5.63 -0.25 -10.19
CA ASP A 67 -6.54 -1.36 -10.44
C ASP A 67 -6.72 -2.30 -9.21
N GLU A 68 -6.20 -1.90 -8.04
CA GLU A 68 -6.23 -2.68 -6.80
C GLU A 68 -7.02 -1.98 -5.67
N PRO A 69 -8.35 -1.93 -5.76
CA PRO A 69 -9.16 -1.09 -4.88
C PRO A 69 -9.40 -1.65 -3.47
N ILE A 70 -9.08 -2.93 -3.20
CA ILE A 70 -9.39 -3.58 -1.91
C ILE A 70 -8.69 -2.86 -0.75
N GLY A 71 -7.44 -2.42 -0.95
CA GLY A 71 -6.70 -1.65 0.06
C GLY A 71 -7.42 -0.35 0.43
N ALA A 72 -7.90 0.42 -0.55
CA ALA A 72 -8.64 1.66 -0.31
C ALA A 72 -9.98 1.41 0.41
N LEU A 73 -10.70 0.33 0.07
CA LEU A 73 -11.92 -0.08 0.76
C LEU A 73 -11.64 -0.45 2.23
N ALA A 74 -10.57 -1.19 2.50
CA ALA A 74 -10.16 -1.52 3.85
C ALA A 74 -9.85 -0.26 4.68
N LEU A 75 -9.14 0.71 4.08
CA LEU A 75 -8.86 2.00 4.70
C LEU A 75 -10.12 2.83 4.92
N GLN A 76 -11.08 2.81 4.00
CA GLN A 76 -12.37 3.45 4.18
C GLN A 76 -13.10 2.88 5.39
N VAL A 77 -13.21 1.55 5.50
CA VAL A 77 -13.84 0.89 6.67
C VAL A 77 -13.10 1.22 7.96
N LEU A 78 -11.76 1.25 7.93
CA LEU A 78 -10.96 1.65 9.09
C LEU A 78 -11.33 3.06 9.56
N ALA A 79 -11.35 4.03 8.64
CA ALA A 79 -11.56 5.44 8.97
C ALA A 79 -13.01 5.77 9.36
N THR A 80 -14.00 5.08 8.76
CA THR A 80 -15.42 5.44 8.94
C THR A 80 -16.17 4.57 9.96
N HIS A 81 -15.59 3.44 10.39
CA HIS A 81 -16.25 2.50 11.29
C HIS A 81 -15.35 1.94 12.39
N VAL A 82 -14.12 1.49 12.03
CA VAL A 82 -13.27 0.79 13.01
C VAL A 82 -12.81 1.73 14.11
N PHE A 83 -12.49 2.98 13.81
CA PHE A 83 -12.10 3.97 14.82
C PHE A 83 -13.24 4.31 15.78
N ASP A 84 -14.50 4.23 15.35
CA ASP A 84 -15.66 4.40 16.22
C ASP A 84 -15.90 3.16 17.10
N LEU A 85 -15.69 1.95 16.55
CA LEU A 85 -15.82 0.69 17.28
C LEU A 85 -14.71 0.48 18.31
N GLU A 86 -13.49 0.94 18.01
CA GLU A 86 -12.30 0.79 18.84
C GLU A 86 -11.51 2.11 18.93
N PRO A 87 -12.01 3.09 19.67
CA PRO A 87 -11.36 4.40 19.81
C PRO A 87 -9.94 4.33 20.40
N SER A 88 -9.62 3.26 21.14
CA SER A 88 -8.29 3.05 21.70
C SER A 88 -7.19 2.98 20.63
N LEU A 89 -7.54 2.67 19.39
CA LEU A 89 -6.61 2.72 18.26
C LEU A 89 -6.09 4.14 17.97
N LEU A 90 -6.95 5.15 18.19
CA LEU A 90 -6.56 6.56 18.05
C LEU A 90 -5.78 7.05 19.29
N ASP A 91 -5.92 6.41 20.44
CA ASP A 91 -5.13 6.73 21.63
C ASP A 91 -3.72 6.17 21.59
N ARG A 92 -3.53 5.04 20.92
CA ARG A 92 -2.24 4.31 20.86
C ARG A 92 -1.41 4.65 19.65
N TYR A 93 -2.05 5.02 18.53
CA TYR A 93 -1.38 5.21 17.25
C TYR A 93 -1.76 6.53 16.60
N THR A 94 -0.78 7.18 15.99
CA THR A 94 -1.01 8.24 15.01
C THR A 94 -1.11 7.58 13.64
N TRP A 95 -2.28 7.69 13.04
CA TRP A 95 -2.57 7.16 11.71
C TRP A 95 -2.37 8.25 10.66
N TYR A 96 -1.61 7.95 9.63
CA TYR A 96 -1.51 8.68 8.39
C TYR A 96 -2.04 7.78 7.29
N ILE A 97 -3.01 8.23 6.55
CA ILE A 97 -3.73 7.41 5.57
C ILE A 97 -3.78 8.16 4.24
N ILE A 98 -3.21 7.56 3.20
CA ILE A 98 -3.41 7.97 1.81
C ILE A 98 -4.37 6.96 1.19
N PRO A 99 -5.68 7.24 1.09
CA PRO A 99 -6.64 6.26 0.60
C PRO A 99 -6.45 5.95 -0.90
N ILE A 100 -5.95 6.92 -1.66
CA ILE A 100 -5.76 6.83 -3.11
C ILE A 100 -4.42 7.47 -3.46
N ALA A 101 -3.41 6.65 -3.70
CA ALA A 101 -2.08 7.14 -4.04
C ALA A 101 -1.98 7.56 -5.51
N ASP A 102 -2.71 6.92 -6.44
CA ASP A 102 -2.83 7.31 -7.84
C ASP A 102 -4.29 7.59 -8.22
N PRO A 103 -4.82 8.79 -7.89
CA PRO A 103 -6.22 9.13 -8.18
C PRO A 103 -6.50 9.26 -9.68
N CYS A 104 -5.52 9.67 -10.47
CA CYS A 104 -5.69 9.85 -11.91
C CYS A 104 -5.92 8.53 -12.63
N SER A 105 -5.10 7.54 -12.35
CA SER A 105 -5.22 6.22 -12.95
C SER A 105 -6.38 5.43 -12.34
N ALA A 106 -6.71 5.64 -11.07
CA ALA A 106 -7.87 5.05 -10.43
C ALA A 106 -9.19 5.50 -11.11
N LYS A 107 -9.31 6.75 -11.53
CA LYS A 107 -10.47 7.25 -12.31
C LYS A 107 -10.66 6.49 -13.63
N LEU A 108 -9.59 6.04 -14.26
CA LEU A 108 -9.68 5.25 -15.50
C LEU A 108 -10.25 3.85 -15.25
N ASN A 109 -10.21 3.37 -14.01
CA ASN A 109 -10.73 2.07 -13.59
C ASN A 109 -12.20 2.14 -13.11
N GLU A 110 -12.80 3.32 -12.95
CA GLU A 110 -14.13 3.46 -12.33
C GLU A 110 -15.25 2.73 -13.05
N ASN A 111 -15.15 2.49 -14.36
CA ASN A 111 -16.19 1.78 -15.08
C ASN A 111 -16.29 0.32 -14.61
N TRP A 112 -15.16 -0.38 -14.48
CA TRP A 112 -15.19 -1.73 -13.96
C TRP A 112 -15.38 -1.76 -12.42
N PHE A 113 -14.93 -0.74 -11.67
CA PHE A 113 -15.21 -0.60 -10.24
C PHE A 113 -16.71 -0.68 -9.93
N ARG A 114 -17.56 -0.11 -10.79
CA ARG A 114 -19.02 -0.17 -10.65
C ARG A 114 -19.59 -1.57 -10.90
N ASN A 115 -18.82 -2.45 -11.53
CA ASN A 115 -19.20 -3.80 -11.89
C ASN A 115 -18.08 -4.80 -11.58
N PRO A 116 -17.62 -4.92 -10.33
CA PRO A 116 -16.38 -5.62 -9.97
C PRO A 116 -16.42 -7.13 -10.24
N TYR A 117 -17.62 -7.70 -10.39
CA TYR A 117 -17.82 -9.12 -10.70
C TYR A 117 -17.90 -9.42 -12.20
N ASN A 118 -17.75 -8.41 -13.06
CA ASN A 118 -17.73 -8.58 -14.51
C ASN A 118 -16.28 -8.77 -14.99
N LEU A 119 -15.81 -10.02 -15.01
CA LEU A 119 -14.46 -10.38 -15.42
C LEU A 119 -14.12 -9.87 -16.84
N LYS A 120 -15.08 -9.88 -17.78
CA LYS A 120 -14.84 -9.37 -19.13
C LYS A 120 -14.53 -7.87 -19.11
N LEU A 121 -15.31 -7.10 -18.33
CA LEU A 121 -15.13 -5.66 -18.19
C LEU A 121 -13.78 -5.37 -17.55
N TYR A 122 -13.43 -6.07 -16.47
CA TYR A 122 -12.15 -5.98 -15.82
C TYR A 122 -10.98 -6.22 -16.78
N ILE A 123 -10.99 -7.32 -17.55
CA ILE A 123 -9.92 -7.65 -18.49
C ILE A 123 -9.76 -6.60 -19.60
N LEU A 124 -10.87 -6.02 -20.07
CA LEU A 124 -10.86 -5.09 -21.19
C LEU A 124 -10.54 -3.64 -20.78
N GLU A 125 -10.86 -3.24 -19.57
CA GLU A 125 -10.84 -1.84 -19.15
C GLU A 125 -9.90 -1.56 -17.98
N ARG A 126 -9.30 -2.59 -17.37
CA ARG A 126 -8.35 -2.35 -16.29
C ARG A 126 -7.15 -1.55 -16.81
N PHE A 127 -6.85 -0.51 -16.11
CA PHE A 127 -5.74 0.37 -16.39
C PHE A 127 -4.71 0.28 -15.25
N LYS A 128 -3.50 -0.17 -15.56
CA LYS A 128 -2.39 -0.27 -14.63
C LYS A 128 -1.26 0.62 -15.13
N LEU A 129 -0.98 1.67 -14.40
CA LEU A 129 0.22 2.47 -14.61
C LEU A 129 1.35 1.97 -13.70
N LYS A 130 2.54 2.53 -13.88
CA LYS A 130 3.73 2.17 -13.11
C LYS A 130 3.49 2.36 -11.61
N VAL A 131 3.86 1.37 -10.85
CA VAL A 131 3.74 1.23 -9.40
C VAL A 131 4.30 2.45 -8.65
N VAL A 132 3.48 3.09 -7.85
CA VAL A 132 3.82 4.35 -7.16
C VAL A 132 4.76 4.12 -5.98
N ASP A 133 4.55 3.04 -5.24
CA ASP A 133 5.28 2.72 -4.00
C ASP A 133 6.65 2.05 -4.23
N TRP A 134 6.99 1.73 -5.49
CA TRP A 134 8.27 1.16 -5.92
C TRP A 134 9.10 2.13 -6.78
N LYS A 135 8.73 3.39 -6.83
CA LYS A 135 9.35 4.40 -7.70
C LYS A 135 9.69 5.69 -6.94
N LEU A 136 10.09 5.56 -5.67
CA LEU A 136 10.60 6.69 -4.93
C LEU A 136 12.05 6.98 -5.32
N PRO A 137 12.53 8.24 -5.13
CA PRO A 137 13.93 8.56 -5.34
C PRO A 137 14.84 7.68 -4.48
N GLY A 138 15.91 7.20 -5.06
CA GLY A 138 16.83 6.31 -4.38
C GLY A 138 18.24 6.32 -4.96
N LEU A 139 19.17 5.82 -4.19
CA LEU A 139 20.58 5.69 -4.53
C LEU A 139 21.09 4.30 -4.18
N CYS A 140 21.69 3.61 -5.13
CA CYS A 140 22.43 2.39 -4.88
C CYS A 140 23.75 2.36 -5.68
N ASN A 141 24.87 2.32 -4.99
CA ASN A 141 26.20 2.46 -5.59
C ASN A 141 26.30 3.74 -6.44
N SER A 142 26.55 3.59 -7.75
CA SER A 142 26.60 4.72 -8.71
C SER A 142 25.25 4.97 -9.40
N TYR A 143 24.27 4.13 -9.16
CA TYR A 143 22.93 4.27 -9.76
C TYR A 143 22.08 5.22 -8.92
N VAL A 144 21.49 6.21 -9.56
CA VAL A 144 20.56 7.18 -8.96
C VAL A 144 19.26 7.12 -9.72
N PHE A 145 18.14 6.98 -9.01
CA PHE A 145 16.81 7.21 -9.55
C PHE A 145 16.26 8.50 -8.97
N ASP A 146 16.05 9.52 -9.82
CA ASP A 146 15.62 10.86 -9.44
C ASP A 146 14.45 11.42 -10.29
N GLU A 147 13.84 10.55 -11.09
CA GLU A 147 12.70 10.89 -11.95
C GLU A 147 11.39 10.21 -11.47
N PRO A 148 10.96 10.42 -10.22
CA PRO A 148 9.72 9.85 -9.71
C PRO A 148 8.50 10.52 -10.34
N THR A 149 7.38 9.79 -10.38
CA THR A 149 6.09 10.36 -10.78
C THR A 149 5.59 11.39 -9.74
N PRO A 150 4.66 12.28 -10.10
CA PRO A 150 4.02 13.17 -9.13
C PRO A 150 3.41 12.43 -7.93
N GLU A 151 2.85 11.25 -8.18
CA GLU A 151 2.25 10.36 -7.18
C GLU A 151 3.31 9.82 -6.22
N ALA A 152 4.42 9.29 -6.75
CA ALA A 152 5.54 8.81 -5.93
C ALA A 152 6.15 9.96 -5.10
N LEU A 153 6.22 11.18 -5.63
CA LEU A 153 6.63 12.37 -4.88
C LEU A 153 5.64 12.72 -3.75
N ALA A 154 4.34 12.50 -3.95
CA ALA A 154 3.35 12.70 -2.88
C ALA A 154 3.53 11.67 -1.76
N VAL A 155 3.74 10.39 -2.12
CA VAL A 155 4.06 9.32 -1.15
C VAL A 155 5.36 9.64 -0.41
N LYS A 156 6.41 10.08 -1.11
CA LYS A 156 7.66 10.54 -0.49
C LYS A 156 7.40 11.63 0.57
N ARG A 157 6.62 12.66 0.21
CA ARG A 157 6.28 13.74 1.17
C ARG A 157 5.54 13.22 2.40
N ALA A 158 4.67 12.22 2.23
CA ALA A 158 3.99 11.59 3.35
C ALA A 158 4.99 10.89 4.28
N VAL A 159 5.95 10.14 3.75
CA VAL A 159 7.00 9.49 4.53
C VAL A 159 7.84 10.53 5.28
N ASP A 160 8.29 11.59 4.58
CA ASP A 160 9.10 12.68 5.17
C ASP A 160 8.34 13.38 6.33
N ARG A 161 7.04 13.59 6.20
CA ARG A 161 6.22 14.26 7.23
C ARG A 161 5.85 13.35 8.39
N ALA A 162 5.48 12.12 8.08
CA ALA A 162 5.08 11.16 9.09
C ALA A 162 6.27 10.62 9.89
N VAL A 163 7.42 10.37 9.24
CA VAL A 163 8.53 9.57 9.80
C VAL A 163 7.94 8.33 10.48
N PRO A 164 7.33 7.42 9.72
CA PRO A 164 6.46 6.39 10.27
C PRO A 164 7.24 5.24 10.90
N ASP A 165 6.72 4.69 12.01
CA ASP A 165 7.23 3.45 12.61
C ASP A 165 6.81 2.20 11.82
N LEU A 166 5.74 2.32 11.02
CA LEU A 166 5.25 1.29 10.12
C LEU A 166 4.70 1.93 8.86
N VAL A 167 5.10 1.41 7.71
CA VAL A 167 4.51 1.70 6.40
C VAL A 167 3.85 0.45 5.88
N ALA A 168 2.64 0.57 5.35
CA ALA A 168 1.93 -0.53 4.72
C ALA A 168 1.18 -0.05 3.47
N PRO A 169 1.75 -0.25 2.27
CA PRO A 169 0.97 -0.23 1.05
C PRO A 169 0.05 -1.45 1.01
N LEU A 170 -1.21 -1.22 0.68
CA LEU A 170 -2.24 -2.25 0.67
C LEU A 170 -2.58 -2.61 -0.77
N HIS A 171 -2.17 -3.78 -1.17
CA HIS A 171 -2.41 -4.36 -2.48
C HIS A 171 -3.50 -5.43 -2.45
N ASN A 172 -3.97 -5.79 -3.62
CA ASN A 172 -4.64 -7.07 -3.87
C ASN A 172 -4.03 -7.74 -5.10
N ASN A 173 -4.23 -9.02 -5.24
CA ASN A 173 -3.78 -9.77 -6.40
C ASN A 173 -4.96 -10.47 -7.09
N ASP A 174 -4.76 -10.87 -8.36
CA ASP A 174 -5.84 -11.43 -9.18
C ASP A 174 -6.09 -12.92 -8.92
N PHE A 175 -5.07 -13.71 -8.57
CA PHE A 175 -5.13 -15.18 -8.67
C PHE A 175 -4.47 -15.95 -7.54
N SER A 176 -4.07 -15.32 -6.45
CA SER A 176 -3.28 -15.94 -5.41
C SER A 176 -4.00 -15.98 -4.06
N GLY A 177 -3.49 -16.76 -3.13
CA GLY A 177 -3.82 -16.63 -1.73
C GLY A 177 -3.18 -15.38 -1.10
N LEU A 178 -3.46 -15.15 0.17
CA LEU A 178 -2.90 -14.03 0.92
C LEU A 178 -1.38 -14.17 1.05
N TYR A 179 -0.64 -13.08 0.77
CA TYR A 179 0.80 -12.99 1.02
C TYR A 179 1.20 -11.59 1.46
N PHE A 180 2.40 -11.50 2.05
CA PHE A 180 2.95 -10.27 2.60
C PHE A 180 4.42 -10.12 2.25
N PHE A 181 4.80 -8.93 1.85
CA PHE A 181 6.18 -8.49 1.88
C PHE A 181 6.47 -7.84 3.23
N LEU A 182 7.54 -8.25 3.89
CA LEU A 182 7.93 -7.76 5.20
C LEU A 182 9.39 -7.31 5.18
N SER A 183 9.68 -6.19 5.81
CA SER A 183 11.05 -5.69 5.98
C SER A 183 11.94 -6.63 6.79
N LYS A 184 11.33 -7.42 7.68
CA LYS A 184 12.00 -8.42 8.52
C LYS A 184 11.02 -9.48 8.98
N SER A 185 11.53 -10.65 9.34
CA SER A 185 10.71 -11.69 9.96
C SER A 185 10.25 -11.25 11.36
N ILE A 186 8.94 -11.30 11.60
CA ILE A 186 8.30 -11.03 12.91
C ILE A 186 7.40 -12.23 13.22
N PRO A 187 7.93 -13.29 13.89
CA PRO A 187 7.20 -14.55 14.05
C PRO A 187 5.83 -14.42 14.71
N GLY A 188 5.67 -13.50 15.67
CA GLY A 188 4.37 -13.24 16.29
C GLY A 188 3.35 -12.69 15.30
N LEU A 189 3.73 -11.69 14.50
CA LEU A 189 2.88 -11.12 13.46
C LEU A 189 2.51 -12.16 12.39
N ILE A 190 3.50 -12.93 11.92
CA ILE A 190 3.27 -13.97 10.92
C ILE A 190 2.25 -15.00 11.42
N ARG A 191 2.42 -15.48 12.66
CA ARG A 191 1.47 -16.40 13.28
C ARG A 191 0.07 -15.83 13.34
N ASP A 192 -0.06 -14.60 13.79
CA ASP A 192 -1.36 -13.95 13.98
C ASP A 192 -2.06 -13.72 12.63
N LEU A 193 -1.32 -13.28 11.60
CA LEU A 193 -1.86 -13.12 10.25
C LEU A 193 -2.30 -14.46 9.62
N LYS A 194 -1.53 -15.54 9.82
CA LYS A 194 -1.93 -16.89 9.39
C LYS A 194 -3.21 -17.35 10.12
N SER A 195 -3.32 -17.06 11.42
CA SER A 195 -4.52 -17.39 12.20
C SER A 195 -5.74 -16.68 11.65
N PHE A 196 -5.64 -15.37 11.37
CA PHE A 196 -6.72 -14.61 10.76
C PHE A 196 -7.10 -15.12 9.37
N ALA A 197 -6.12 -15.43 8.52
CA ALA A 197 -6.36 -16.00 7.20
C ALA A 197 -7.17 -17.31 7.32
N TYR A 198 -6.75 -18.20 8.24
CA TYR A 198 -7.46 -19.45 8.49
C TYR A 198 -8.89 -19.23 9.01
N GLU A 199 -9.09 -18.35 9.98
CA GLU A 199 -10.41 -18.02 10.53
C GLU A 199 -11.38 -17.43 9.50
N LEU A 200 -10.83 -16.70 8.52
CA LEU A 200 -11.59 -16.10 7.43
C LEU A 200 -11.78 -17.05 6.23
N GLY A 201 -11.15 -18.21 6.25
CA GLY A 201 -11.16 -19.15 5.11
C GLY A 201 -10.38 -18.66 3.90
N ILE A 202 -9.43 -17.73 4.10
CA ILE A 202 -8.58 -17.19 3.04
C ILE A 202 -7.31 -18.04 2.96
N PRO A 203 -6.99 -18.67 1.82
CA PRO A 203 -5.77 -19.45 1.68
C PRO A 203 -4.54 -18.54 1.75
N VAL A 204 -3.50 -19.01 2.44
CA VAL A 204 -2.17 -18.39 2.36
C VAL A 204 -1.51 -18.86 1.06
N HIS A 205 -0.85 -17.94 0.36
CA HIS A 205 -0.17 -18.24 -0.90
C HIS A 205 0.98 -19.22 -0.69
N ARG A 206 1.12 -20.15 -1.64
CA ARG A 206 2.19 -21.17 -1.65
C ARG A 206 3.09 -20.96 -2.86
N GLY A 207 4.40 -21.02 -2.63
CA GLY A 207 5.41 -20.84 -3.67
C GLY A 207 5.82 -19.38 -3.80
N GLU A 208 6.25 -19.00 -4.97
CA GLU A 208 6.77 -17.67 -5.30
C GLU A 208 5.64 -16.79 -5.82
N PRO A 209 5.30 -15.65 -5.16
CA PRO A 209 4.15 -14.88 -5.57
C PRO A 209 4.41 -14.07 -6.85
N GLU A 210 5.59 -13.46 -6.98
CA GLU A 210 5.91 -12.52 -8.05
C GLU A 210 7.26 -12.79 -8.69
N ALA A 211 8.26 -13.23 -7.92
CA ALA A 211 9.60 -13.46 -8.42
C ALA A 211 10.36 -14.52 -7.63
N SER A 212 11.06 -15.39 -8.33
CA SER A 212 11.78 -16.54 -7.79
C SER A 212 12.99 -16.21 -6.90
N TYR A 213 13.45 -14.95 -6.95
CA TYR A 213 14.59 -14.50 -6.16
C TYR A 213 14.21 -13.94 -4.78
N LEU A 214 12.92 -13.79 -4.49
CA LEU A 214 12.47 -13.24 -3.22
C LEU A 214 12.84 -14.17 -2.06
N LYS A 215 13.46 -13.58 -1.03
CA LYS A 215 13.78 -14.33 0.18
C LYS A 215 12.52 -14.67 0.96
N VAL A 216 12.28 -15.95 1.20
CA VAL A 216 11.14 -16.46 1.94
C VAL A 216 11.45 -16.46 3.44
N PHE A 217 10.60 -15.87 4.26
CA PHE A 217 10.61 -16.02 5.72
C PHE A 217 9.83 -17.25 6.14
N GLU A 218 8.61 -17.36 5.64
CA GLU A 218 7.69 -18.49 5.74
C GLU A 218 6.76 -18.48 4.52
N GLU A 219 6.03 -19.57 4.30
CA GLU A 219 5.01 -19.66 3.25
C GLU A 219 4.00 -18.50 3.35
N GLY A 220 3.88 -17.72 2.29
CA GLY A 220 3.08 -16.49 2.22
C GLY A 220 3.75 -15.25 2.80
N PHE A 221 5.01 -15.33 3.27
CA PHE A 221 5.71 -14.20 3.86
C PHE A 221 7.12 -14.07 3.29
N TYR A 222 7.37 -12.97 2.62
CA TYR A 222 8.57 -12.71 1.82
C TYR A 222 9.27 -11.45 2.31
N HIS A 223 10.56 -11.37 2.04
CA HIS A 223 11.32 -10.16 2.31
C HIS A 223 11.00 -9.11 1.26
N GLU A 224 10.66 -7.90 1.70
CA GLU A 224 10.52 -6.72 0.86
C GLU A 224 11.88 -6.30 0.31
N PRO A 225 12.13 -6.33 -1.01
CA PRO A 225 13.40 -5.89 -1.57
C PRO A 225 13.54 -4.37 -1.48
N THR A 226 14.79 -3.90 -1.41
CA THR A 226 15.15 -2.50 -1.55
C THR A 226 15.68 -2.25 -2.96
N LEU A 227 15.84 -0.97 -3.36
CA LEU A 227 16.52 -0.61 -4.60
C LEU A 227 17.87 -1.33 -4.75
N CYS A 228 18.65 -1.43 -3.68
CA CYS A 228 19.94 -2.10 -3.73
C CYS A 228 19.86 -3.63 -3.88
N ASP A 229 18.80 -4.24 -3.40
CA ASP A 229 18.55 -5.66 -3.64
C ASP A 229 18.23 -5.91 -5.12
N GLU A 230 17.35 -5.10 -5.69
CA GLU A 230 16.99 -5.15 -7.11
C GLU A 230 18.18 -4.81 -8.03
N TYR A 231 18.93 -3.76 -7.71
CA TYR A 231 20.15 -3.41 -8.47
C TYR A 231 21.14 -4.57 -8.49
N ARG A 232 21.43 -5.18 -7.34
CA ARG A 232 22.34 -6.33 -7.26
C ARG A 232 21.82 -7.49 -8.09
N ARG A 233 20.54 -7.79 -8.03
CA ARG A 233 19.91 -8.82 -8.85
C ARG A 233 20.11 -8.57 -10.36
N CYS A 234 19.89 -7.34 -10.80
CA CYS A 234 20.09 -6.97 -12.19
C CYS A 234 21.54 -7.20 -12.65
N VAL A 235 22.51 -6.77 -11.82
CA VAL A 235 23.94 -6.92 -12.14
C VAL A 235 24.38 -8.39 -12.16
N GLU A 236 23.91 -9.21 -11.24
CA GLU A 236 24.39 -10.58 -11.06
C GLU A 236 23.67 -11.59 -11.96
N TYR A 237 22.40 -11.38 -12.28
CA TYR A 237 21.55 -12.42 -12.88
C TYR A 237 20.84 -12.00 -14.18
N SER A 238 20.79 -10.71 -14.53
CA SER A 238 20.13 -10.30 -15.76
C SER A 238 21.03 -10.56 -16.97
N PRO A 239 20.49 -11.09 -18.08
CA PRO A 239 21.21 -11.16 -19.34
C PRO A 239 21.48 -9.77 -19.95
N ASP A 240 20.73 -8.75 -19.57
CA ASP A 240 20.90 -7.35 -19.92
C ASP A 240 20.81 -6.50 -18.63
N PRO A 241 21.92 -6.32 -17.91
CA PRO A 241 21.94 -5.55 -16.67
C PRO A 241 21.54 -4.09 -16.84
N GLU A 242 21.92 -3.45 -17.94
CA GLU A 242 21.63 -2.03 -18.19
C GLU A 242 20.11 -1.82 -18.34
N ALA A 243 19.47 -2.60 -19.20
CA ALA A 243 18.02 -2.54 -19.38
C ALA A 243 17.24 -2.96 -18.10
N CYS A 244 17.80 -3.89 -17.31
CA CYS A 244 17.21 -4.31 -16.03
C CYS A 244 17.27 -3.20 -14.98
N ILE A 245 18.36 -2.43 -14.93
CA ILE A 245 18.57 -1.35 -13.97
C ILE A 245 17.76 -0.13 -14.37
N GLU A 246 17.52 0.10 -15.65
CA GLU A 246 16.81 1.27 -16.13
C GLU A 246 15.42 1.40 -15.49
N GLY A 247 15.23 2.52 -14.82
CA GLY A 247 13.97 2.85 -14.16
C GLY A 247 13.69 2.08 -12.85
N LEU A 248 14.66 1.40 -12.24
CA LEU A 248 14.52 0.96 -10.86
C LEU A 248 14.36 2.18 -9.95
N GLY A 249 13.39 2.14 -9.04
CA GLY A 249 13.19 3.12 -7.99
C GLY A 249 13.31 2.50 -6.60
N GLU A 250 13.37 3.34 -5.58
CA GLU A 250 13.34 2.84 -4.21
C GLU A 250 11.91 2.48 -3.80
N THR A 251 11.77 1.43 -3.01
CA THR A 251 10.48 1.07 -2.41
C THR A 251 10.11 2.08 -1.33
N VAL A 252 8.82 2.23 -1.04
CA VAL A 252 8.37 3.08 0.06
C VAL A 252 8.95 2.62 1.40
N TYR A 253 9.16 1.32 1.56
CA TYR A 253 9.84 0.75 2.73
C TYR A 253 11.32 1.18 2.82
N GLY A 254 12.09 0.97 1.74
CA GLY A 254 13.50 1.32 1.71
C GLY A 254 13.71 2.81 1.96
N TYR A 255 12.87 3.65 1.36
CA TYR A 255 12.87 5.09 1.59
C TYR A 255 12.55 5.44 3.05
N ALA A 256 11.48 4.89 3.64
CA ALA A 256 11.11 5.13 5.04
C ALA A 256 12.20 4.69 6.01
N ARG A 257 12.90 3.59 5.71
CA ARG A 257 14.05 3.14 6.48
C ARG A 257 15.21 4.15 6.44
N SER A 258 15.50 4.74 5.29
CA SER A 258 16.56 5.74 5.15
C SER A 258 16.25 7.01 5.94
N VAL A 259 15.00 7.49 5.91
CA VAL A 259 14.54 8.65 6.68
C VAL A 259 14.66 8.39 8.18
N ASN A 260 14.22 7.23 8.67
CA ASN A 260 14.31 6.87 10.08
C ASN A 260 15.77 6.77 10.56
N SER A 261 16.68 6.23 9.75
CA SER A 261 18.11 6.15 10.07
C SER A 261 18.73 7.54 10.21
N SER A 262 18.42 8.47 9.30
CA SER A 262 18.94 9.82 9.33
C SER A 262 18.47 10.62 10.56
N VAL A 263 17.27 10.35 11.06
CA VAL A 263 16.74 10.96 12.30
C VAL A 263 17.48 10.42 13.52
N LEU A 264 17.77 9.11 13.58
CA LEU A 264 18.49 8.50 14.69
C LEU A 264 19.97 8.96 14.75
N ASP A 265 20.62 9.15 13.59
CA ASP A 265 22.00 9.62 13.50
C ASP A 265 22.14 11.12 13.85
N SER A 266 21.03 11.87 13.86
CA SER A 266 20.98 13.30 14.19
C SER A 266 20.66 13.60 15.68
N MET A 267 20.31 12.58 16.46
CA MET A 267 20.01 12.64 17.89
C MET A 267 21.25 12.29 18.74
#